data_2215fc114a368344e1ed7935efae17a8
#
_entry.id   2215fc114a368344e1ed7935efae17a8
#
_cell.length_a   1.000
_cell.length_b   1.000
_cell.length_c   1.000
_cell.angle_alpha   90.00
_cell.angle_beta   90.00
_cell.angle_gamma   90.00
#
_symmetry.space_group_name_H-M   'P 1'
#
loop_
_entity.id
_entity.type
_entity.pdbx_description
1 polymer ?
#
loop_
_entity_poly.entity_id
_entity_poly.type
_entity_poly.pdbx_seq_one_letter_code
_entity_poly.pdbx_strand_id
1 'polypeptide(L)'
;EFYETPPWWFQEPIILDEFNLPIILIDTYGVEIPDEPRLPASMGIINNESGVNYIDDPFNDFDGSITIERRGNSSQWQGKTPYRFETVDDEGENSNVELLGMPAENDWVLYAPWQDKTMIRNVLTYQLSNEMGRYASRSRYVELY
;
A
#
# COMPACT_ATOMS: atom_id res chain seq x y z
N GLU A 1 23.13 -1.84 -37.26
CA GLU A 1 23.92 -1.42 -36.05
C GLU A 1 23.05 -1.68 -34.84
N PHE A 2 23.53 -2.56 -33.94
CA PHE A 2 22.86 -2.76 -32.66
C PHE A 2 23.26 -1.57 -31.75
N TYR A 3 22.27 -0.95 -31.15
CA TYR A 3 22.49 0.12 -30.17
C TYR A 3 23.18 -0.48 -28.95
N GLU A 4 24.45 -0.13 -28.72
CA GLU A 4 25.16 -0.51 -27.52
C GLU A 4 24.59 0.28 -26.32
N THR A 5 24.09 -0.43 -25.32
CA THR A 5 23.62 0.21 -24.08
C THR A 5 24.78 0.92 -23.39
N PRO A 6 24.65 2.20 -23.06
CA PRO A 6 25.71 2.95 -22.41
C PRO A 6 26.13 2.30 -21.06
N PRO A 7 27.42 2.31 -20.70
CA PRO A 7 27.90 1.70 -19.46
C PRO A 7 27.21 2.20 -18.19
N TRP A 8 26.72 3.43 -18.20
CA TRP A 8 26.00 4.03 -17.06
C TRP A 8 24.59 3.45 -16.85
N TRP A 9 24.04 2.63 -17.76
CA TRP A 9 22.80 1.87 -17.57
C TRP A 9 23.00 0.63 -16.69
N PHE A 10 24.23 0.20 -16.49
CA PHE A 10 24.59 -0.89 -15.60
C PHE A 10 25.09 -0.36 -14.24
N GLN A 11 24.53 0.73 -13.78
CA GLN A 11 24.79 1.17 -12.42
C GLN A 11 24.28 0.11 -11.44
N GLU A 12 25.03 -0.07 -10.35
CA GLU A 12 24.59 -0.92 -9.25
C GLU A 12 23.19 -0.50 -8.83
N PRO A 13 22.33 -1.45 -8.42
CA PRO A 13 20.98 -1.10 -7.99
C PRO A 13 21.08 -0.01 -6.93
N ILE A 14 20.39 1.12 -7.16
CA ILE A 14 20.29 2.17 -6.15
C ILE A 14 19.50 1.54 -5.00
N ILE A 15 20.17 1.26 -3.89
CA ILE A 15 19.49 0.91 -2.66
C ILE A 15 18.88 2.22 -2.17
N LEU A 16 17.57 2.34 -2.31
CA LEU A 16 16.84 3.47 -1.76
C LEU A 16 16.64 3.20 -0.27
N ASP A 17 17.44 3.87 0.55
CA ASP A 17 17.28 3.86 2.00
C ASP A 17 16.26 4.92 2.46
N GLU A 18 15.90 5.83 1.56
CA GLU A 18 15.10 7.01 1.82
C GLU A 18 13.88 7.06 0.88
N PHE A 19 12.69 7.22 1.44
CA PHE A 19 11.43 7.26 0.72
C PHE A 19 10.69 8.57 1.00
N ASN A 20 10.10 9.16 -0.04
CA ASN A 20 9.26 10.35 0.07
C ASN A 20 7.76 10.04 0.19
N LEU A 21 7.40 8.76 0.19
CA LEU A 21 6.06 8.26 0.44
C LEU A 21 6.02 7.59 1.81
N PRO A 22 4.85 7.55 2.46
CA PRO A 22 4.66 6.70 3.65
C PRO A 22 4.98 5.25 3.33
N ILE A 23 5.52 4.53 4.31
CA ILE A 23 5.88 3.12 4.19
C ILE A 23 4.88 2.29 4.98
N ILE A 24 4.33 1.26 4.35
CA ILE A 24 3.53 0.22 5.01
C ILE A 24 4.36 -1.06 5.04
N LEU A 25 4.58 -1.60 6.24
CA LEU A 25 5.20 -2.91 6.45
C LEU A 25 4.14 -3.88 6.93
N ILE A 26 4.03 -5.05 6.29
CA ILE A 26 3.10 -6.11 6.67
C ILE A 26 3.89 -7.39 6.95
N ASP A 27 3.82 -7.87 8.19
CA ASP A 27 4.40 -9.15 8.57
C ASP A 27 3.31 -10.22 8.60
N THR A 28 3.42 -11.16 7.68
CA THR A 28 2.56 -12.35 7.58
C THR A 28 3.14 -13.56 8.29
N TYR A 29 4.23 -13.38 9.04
CA TYR A 29 4.97 -14.46 9.72
C TYR A 29 5.45 -15.57 8.78
N GLY A 30 5.80 -15.17 7.54
CA GLY A 30 6.27 -16.08 6.50
C GLY A 30 5.18 -16.91 5.81
N VAL A 31 3.90 -16.60 6.05
CA VAL A 31 2.77 -17.25 5.38
C VAL A 31 2.38 -16.49 4.12
N GLU A 32 2.17 -17.18 3.03
CA GLU A 32 1.69 -16.56 1.78
C GLU A 32 0.26 -16.05 1.94
N ILE A 33 0.01 -14.81 1.51
CA ILE A 33 -1.34 -14.22 1.60
C ILE A 33 -2.29 -14.96 0.66
N PRO A 34 -3.35 -15.60 1.19
CA PRO A 34 -4.31 -16.37 0.40
C PRO A 34 -5.33 -15.46 -0.31
N ASP A 35 -6.13 -16.05 -1.20
CA ASP A 35 -7.35 -15.44 -1.72
C ASP A 35 -8.46 -15.47 -0.65
N GLU A 36 -8.68 -16.65 -0.04
CA GLU A 36 -9.58 -16.90 1.10
C GLU A 36 -9.07 -18.10 1.91
N PRO A 37 -9.30 -18.15 3.21
CA PRO A 37 -9.79 -17.10 4.11
C PRO A 37 -8.71 -16.05 4.40
N ARG A 38 -9.10 -14.90 4.97
CA ARG A 38 -8.16 -13.85 5.39
C ARG A 38 -7.13 -14.38 6.38
N LEU A 39 -5.90 -13.93 6.19
CA LEU A 39 -4.76 -14.26 7.01
C LEU A 39 -4.57 -13.21 8.11
N PRO A 40 -4.49 -13.58 9.39
CA PRO A 40 -4.01 -12.67 10.44
C PRO A 40 -2.55 -12.24 10.18
N ALA A 41 -2.28 -10.94 10.31
CA ALA A 41 -0.96 -10.36 10.13
C ALA A 41 -0.79 -9.15 11.06
N SER A 42 0.44 -8.65 11.20
CA SER A 42 0.69 -7.34 11.78
C SER A 42 1.02 -6.32 10.70
N MET A 43 0.70 -5.07 10.97
CA MET A 43 1.00 -3.96 10.07
C MET A 43 1.55 -2.77 10.84
N GLY A 44 2.60 -2.16 10.31
CA GLY A 44 3.12 -0.90 10.77
C GLY A 44 3.12 0.14 9.65
N ILE A 45 2.84 1.40 9.99
CA ILE A 45 2.89 2.52 9.03
C ILE A 45 3.86 3.58 9.55
N ILE A 46 4.79 3.97 8.68
CA ILE A 46 5.74 5.06 8.89
C ILE A 46 5.34 6.23 8.02
N ASN A 47 5.08 7.39 8.63
CA ASN A 47 4.69 8.61 7.94
C ASN A 47 5.25 9.83 8.68
N ASN A 48 6.51 10.13 8.47
CA ASN A 48 7.22 11.20 9.17
C ASN A 48 6.76 12.59 8.70
N GLU A 49 6.60 13.52 9.62
CA GLU A 49 6.24 14.91 9.33
C GLU A 49 7.27 15.62 8.41
N SER A 50 8.52 15.15 8.41
CA SER A 50 9.57 15.64 7.51
C SER A 50 9.29 15.35 6.03
N GLY A 51 8.40 14.38 5.75
CA GLY A 51 8.17 13.86 4.41
C GLY A 51 9.28 12.91 3.91
N VAL A 52 10.21 12.54 4.80
CA VAL A 52 11.27 11.56 4.52
C VAL A 52 11.11 10.39 5.48
N ASN A 53 11.03 9.18 4.95
CA ASN A 53 10.79 7.95 5.69
C ASN A 53 11.92 6.95 5.42
N TYR A 54 12.31 6.21 6.44
CA TYR A 54 13.25 5.10 6.37
C TYR A 54 12.56 3.82 6.85
N ILE A 55 12.94 2.67 6.29
CA ILE A 55 12.27 1.40 6.59
C ILE A 55 12.47 0.94 8.05
N ASP A 56 13.50 1.44 8.71
CA ASP A 56 13.85 1.17 10.10
C ASP A 56 13.37 2.26 11.09
N ASP A 57 12.63 3.27 10.59
CA ASP A 57 11.98 4.25 11.48
C ASP A 57 10.88 3.58 12.32
N PRO A 58 10.58 4.13 13.50
CA PRO A 58 9.47 3.63 14.30
C PRO A 58 8.12 3.86 13.61
N PHE A 59 7.19 2.93 13.79
CA PHE A 59 5.80 3.12 13.35
C PHE A 59 5.17 4.29 14.10
N ASN A 60 4.67 5.28 13.37
CA ASN A 60 4.18 6.53 13.94
C ASN A 60 2.79 6.96 13.44
N ASP A 61 2.25 6.26 12.43
CA ASP A 61 0.88 6.48 11.95
C ASP A 61 -0.05 5.33 12.38
N PHE A 62 0.45 4.09 12.31
CA PHE A 62 -0.27 2.89 12.77
C PHE A 62 0.72 1.80 13.18
N ASP A 63 0.38 1.05 14.23
CA ASP A 63 1.07 -0.17 14.67
C ASP A 63 0.02 -1.10 15.29
N GLY A 64 -0.33 -2.20 14.61
CA GLY A 64 -1.42 -3.05 15.08
C GLY A 64 -1.68 -4.28 14.24
N SER A 65 -2.76 -4.98 14.62
CA SER A 65 -3.20 -6.22 14.00
C SER A 65 -4.13 -5.95 12.81
N ILE A 66 -4.01 -6.80 11.79
CA ILE A 66 -4.86 -6.78 10.61
C ILE A 66 -5.26 -8.20 10.21
N THR A 67 -6.29 -8.31 9.39
CA THR A 67 -6.52 -9.51 8.57
C THR A 67 -6.39 -9.13 7.10
N ILE A 68 -5.69 -9.93 6.30
CA ILE A 68 -5.35 -9.62 4.92
C ILE A 68 -5.66 -10.77 3.98
N GLU A 69 -6.09 -10.44 2.76
CA GLU A 69 -6.34 -11.40 1.67
C GLU A 69 -5.95 -10.81 0.31
N ARG A 70 -5.76 -11.65 -0.69
CA ARG A 70 -5.67 -11.21 -2.08
C ARG A 70 -7.01 -10.67 -2.54
N ARG A 71 -6.98 -9.64 -3.38
CA ARG A 71 -8.18 -9.01 -3.91
C ARG A 71 -8.27 -9.14 -5.42
N GLY A 72 -9.50 -9.28 -5.91
CA GLY A 72 -9.81 -9.29 -7.33
C GLY A 72 -9.94 -10.70 -7.89
N ASN A 73 -10.24 -10.80 -9.17
CA ASN A 73 -10.35 -12.06 -9.91
C ASN A 73 -9.12 -12.17 -10.85
N SER A 74 -9.23 -11.70 -12.06
CA SER A 74 -8.12 -11.73 -13.04
C SER A 74 -6.92 -10.85 -12.66
N SER A 75 -7.11 -9.84 -11.81
CA SER A 75 -6.03 -8.96 -11.34
C SER A 75 -5.03 -9.64 -10.40
N GLN A 76 -5.40 -10.73 -9.76
CA GLN A 76 -4.49 -11.50 -8.89
C GLN A 76 -3.32 -12.14 -9.65
N TRP A 77 -3.49 -12.36 -10.95
CA TRP A 77 -2.46 -12.98 -11.82
C TRP A 77 -1.55 -11.96 -12.50
N GLN A 78 -1.67 -10.68 -12.15
CA GLN A 78 -0.83 -9.61 -12.67
C GLN A 78 0.49 -9.50 -11.89
N GLY A 79 1.49 -8.84 -12.44
CA GLY A 79 2.81 -8.70 -11.82
C GLY A 79 2.84 -7.88 -10.51
N LYS A 80 1.72 -7.21 -10.15
CA LYS A 80 1.46 -6.63 -8.82
C LYS A 80 0.11 -7.14 -8.34
N THR A 81 0.10 -7.80 -7.19
CA THR A 81 -1.13 -8.33 -6.59
C THR A 81 -1.81 -7.25 -5.75
N PRO A 82 -3.09 -6.94 -5.98
CA PRO A 82 -3.87 -6.10 -5.07
C PRO A 82 -4.29 -6.89 -3.84
N TYR A 83 -4.35 -6.21 -2.69
CA TYR A 83 -4.77 -6.79 -1.41
C TYR A 83 -5.95 -6.02 -0.83
N ARG A 84 -6.68 -6.68 0.06
CA ARG A 84 -7.66 -6.10 0.94
C ARG A 84 -7.31 -6.49 2.37
N PHE A 85 -7.37 -5.55 3.29
CA PHE A 85 -7.15 -5.83 4.70
C PHE A 85 -8.19 -5.14 5.56
N GLU A 86 -8.41 -5.70 6.74
CA GLU A 86 -9.20 -5.10 7.80
C GLU A 86 -8.33 -4.91 9.03
N THR A 87 -8.45 -3.75 9.64
CA THR A 87 -7.84 -3.47 10.95
C THR A 87 -8.70 -4.08 12.05
N VAL A 88 -8.05 -4.77 12.99
CA VAL A 88 -8.71 -5.48 14.09
C VAL A 88 -8.11 -5.08 15.44
N ASP A 89 -8.91 -5.20 16.47
CA ASP A 89 -8.47 -5.03 17.87
C ASP A 89 -7.81 -6.30 18.46
N ASP A 90 -7.48 -6.25 19.73
CA ASP A 90 -6.84 -7.36 20.43
C ASP A 90 -7.75 -8.59 20.57
N GLU A 91 -9.07 -8.42 20.47
CA GLU A 91 -10.06 -9.49 20.47
C GLU A 91 -10.28 -10.08 19.07
N GLY A 92 -9.70 -9.46 18.02
CA GLY A 92 -9.84 -9.85 16.61
C GLY A 92 -11.11 -9.34 15.95
N GLU A 93 -11.80 -8.39 16.58
CA GLU A 93 -12.98 -7.73 16.03
C GLU A 93 -12.56 -6.50 15.20
N ASN A 94 -13.37 -6.15 14.20
CA ASN A 94 -13.09 -5.01 13.32
C ASN A 94 -12.99 -3.69 14.11
N SER A 95 -11.91 -2.97 13.92
CA SER A 95 -11.60 -1.72 14.60
C SER A 95 -11.38 -0.60 13.60
N ASN A 96 -12.23 0.43 13.65
CA ASN A 96 -12.09 1.59 12.77
C ASN A 96 -10.92 2.46 13.24
N VAL A 97 -9.96 2.68 12.37
CA VAL A 97 -8.78 3.52 12.62
C VAL A 97 -8.58 4.54 11.49
N GLU A 98 -8.01 5.69 11.84
CA GLU A 98 -7.54 6.65 10.85
C GLU A 98 -6.17 6.21 10.35
N LEU A 99 -6.01 6.07 9.04
CA LEU A 99 -4.73 5.77 8.41
C LEU A 99 -4.35 6.91 7.47
N LEU A 100 -3.14 7.44 7.60
CA LEU A 100 -2.57 8.47 6.71
C LEU A 100 -3.48 9.71 6.56
N GLY A 101 -4.15 10.10 7.64
CA GLY A 101 -5.09 11.23 7.67
C GLY A 101 -6.38 11.02 6.86
N MET A 102 -6.71 9.78 6.52
CA MET A 102 -8.02 9.41 5.96
C MET A 102 -9.02 9.12 7.09
N PRO A 103 -10.32 9.30 6.87
CA PRO A 103 -11.33 9.02 7.91
C PRO A 103 -11.24 7.59 8.45
N ALA A 104 -11.58 7.44 9.72
CA ALA A 104 -11.58 6.15 10.40
C ALA A 104 -12.47 5.12 9.67
N GLU A 105 -11.87 3.99 9.36
CA GLU A 105 -12.46 2.85 8.65
C GLU A 105 -11.72 1.59 9.09
N ASN A 106 -12.31 0.43 8.90
CA ASN A 106 -11.63 -0.84 9.13
C ASN A 106 -11.32 -1.61 7.84
N ASP A 107 -11.98 -1.32 6.74
CA ASP A 107 -11.90 -2.05 5.47
C ASP A 107 -11.10 -1.24 4.43
N TRP A 108 -9.90 -1.71 4.12
CA TRP A 108 -8.91 -1.00 3.32
C TRP A 108 -8.49 -1.80 2.09
N VAL A 109 -8.10 -1.09 1.04
CA VAL A 109 -7.63 -1.69 -0.21
C VAL A 109 -6.25 -1.18 -0.56
N LEU A 110 -5.29 -2.09 -0.69
CA LEU A 110 -3.99 -1.85 -1.31
C LEU A 110 -4.14 -2.09 -2.82
N TYR A 111 -4.41 -1.01 -3.53
CA TYR A 111 -4.64 -1.05 -4.96
C TYR A 111 -3.32 -1.11 -5.73
N ALA A 112 -3.17 -2.12 -6.59
CA ALA A 112 -1.99 -2.33 -7.42
C ALA A 112 -2.31 -2.06 -8.90
N PRO A 113 -2.13 -0.85 -9.42
CA PRO A 113 -2.53 -0.47 -10.79
C PRO A 113 -1.54 -0.99 -11.84
N TRP A 114 -1.41 -2.30 -11.99
CA TRP A 114 -0.47 -2.92 -12.91
C TRP A 114 -0.62 -2.48 -14.37
N GLN A 115 -1.87 -2.33 -14.84
CA GLN A 115 -2.17 -1.94 -16.23
C GLN A 115 -2.09 -0.42 -16.44
N ASP A 116 -2.32 0.37 -15.40
CA ASP A 116 -2.17 1.82 -15.45
C ASP A 116 -0.75 2.23 -15.11
N LYS A 117 0.11 2.33 -16.12
CA LYS A 117 1.53 2.71 -15.93
C LYS A 117 1.72 4.13 -15.41
N THR A 118 0.69 4.97 -15.47
CA THR A 118 0.71 6.31 -14.87
C THR A 118 0.39 6.31 -13.39
N MET A 119 -0.28 5.26 -12.90
CA MET A 119 -0.77 5.07 -11.51
C MET A 119 -1.75 6.14 -11.02
N ILE A 120 -2.17 7.10 -11.87
CA ILE A 120 -2.96 8.26 -11.45
C ILE A 120 -4.43 8.21 -11.87
N ARG A 121 -4.85 7.32 -12.77
CA ARG A 121 -6.20 7.38 -13.37
C ARG A 121 -7.31 7.28 -12.33
N ASN A 122 -7.24 6.30 -11.42
CA ASN A 122 -8.23 6.13 -10.38
C ASN A 122 -8.19 7.30 -9.38
N VAL A 123 -7.00 7.69 -8.94
CA VAL A 123 -6.81 8.78 -7.97
C VAL A 123 -7.38 10.08 -8.53
N LEU A 124 -7.07 10.43 -9.78
CA LEU A 124 -7.59 11.61 -10.45
C LEU A 124 -9.11 11.57 -10.57
N THR A 125 -9.67 10.41 -10.97
CA THR A 125 -11.13 10.25 -11.12
C THR A 125 -11.85 10.41 -9.77
N TYR A 126 -11.30 9.82 -8.69
CA TYR A 126 -11.86 9.94 -7.35
C TYR A 126 -11.76 11.38 -6.82
N GLN A 127 -10.63 12.03 -7.04
CA GLN A 127 -10.45 13.43 -6.64
C GLN A 127 -11.46 14.34 -7.35
N LEU A 128 -11.56 14.24 -8.67
CA LEU A 128 -12.53 15.03 -9.44
C LEU A 128 -13.98 14.79 -8.98
N SER A 129 -14.34 13.52 -8.72
CA SER A 129 -15.67 13.19 -8.19
C SER A 129 -15.95 13.88 -6.84
N ASN A 130 -14.98 13.83 -5.92
CA ASN A 130 -15.11 14.49 -4.62
C ASN A 130 -15.18 16.02 -4.76
N GLU A 131 -14.39 16.64 -5.64
CA GLU A 131 -14.44 18.09 -5.93
C GLU A 131 -15.78 18.51 -6.53
N MET A 132 -16.43 17.63 -7.29
CA MET A 132 -17.79 17.84 -7.82
C MET A 132 -18.89 17.61 -6.76
N GLY A 133 -18.54 17.37 -5.49
CA GLY A 133 -19.47 17.11 -4.40
C GLY A 133 -20.10 15.72 -4.44
N ARG A 134 -19.51 14.76 -5.17
CA ARG A 134 -19.95 13.36 -5.21
C ARG A 134 -18.94 12.49 -4.48
N TYR A 135 -19.43 11.60 -3.63
CA TYR A 135 -18.58 10.68 -2.90
C TYR A 135 -17.76 9.80 -3.87
N ALA A 136 -16.48 9.71 -3.59
CA ALA A 136 -15.57 8.70 -4.14
C ALA A 136 -14.51 8.33 -3.09
N SER A 137 -13.90 7.16 -3.25
CA SER A 137 -12.88 6.67 -2.32
C SER A 137 -11.72 7.67 -2.21
N ARG A 138 -11.23 7.88 -0.99
CA ARG A 138 -9.96 8.57 -0.76
C ARG A 138 -8.81 7.62 -0.98
N SER A 139 -7.65 8.17 -1.34
CA SER A 139 -6.45 7.38 -1.60
C SER A 139 -5.19 8.10 -1.17
N ARG A 140 -4.17 7.33 -0.84
CA ARG A 140 -2.81 7.77 -0.59
C ARG A 140 -1.85 6.85 -1.31
N TYR A 141 -0.77 7.40 -1.84
CA TYR A 141 0.33 6.60 -2.35
C TYR A 141 1.22 6.16 -1.19
N VAL A 142 1.69 4.94 -1.25
CA VAL A 142 2.56 4.35 -0.23
C VAL A 142 3.58 3.42 -0.88
N GLU A 143 4.69 3.20 -0.20
CA GLU A 143 5.57 2.07 -0.44
C GLU A 143 5.09 0.89 0.42
N LEU A 144 5.07 -0.33 -0.14
CA LEU A 144 4.58 -1.54 0.52
C LEU A 144 5.68 -2.60 0.57
N TYR A 145 5.94 -3.11 1.77
CA TYR A 145 6.91 -4.17 2.07
C TYR A 145 6.27 -5.31 2.86
#